data_f6e790384f4fbd59539359f3f422d161
#
_entry.id   f6e790384f4fbd59539359f3f422d161
#
_cell.length_a   1.000
_cell.length_b   1.000
_cell.length_c   1.000
_cell.angle_alpha   90.00
_cell.angle_beta   90.00
_cell.angle_gamma   90.00
#
_symmetry.space_group_name_H-M   'P 1'
#
loop_
_entity.id
_entity.type
_entity.pdbx_description
1 polymer ?
#
loop_
_entity_poly.entity_id
_entity_poly.type
_entity_poly.pdbx_seq_one_letter_code
_entity_poly.pdbx_strand_id
1 'polypeptide(L)'
;MKSTLCLFLASLMTTTATAATPPVPPDAAKHPHVVKAPFGATRNDDYYWLRDDKRGNKDMLAYLQAENAYADQLLAPLKPLEDTLYKEIVGRIKQDDSSVPARDRGYWYYSRFETGQDYPIHARRKGSMEAAEEILLDVNTMAAGKGYFSVGSMEVSQDNQLLAWADDDVGRRQYTIRFKDLATGKVLPDVITGSSGDLVWADDNRTVLYVENDPETLLTVRVKKHVLGTPASADTIVYEEKDDSFYMGIGRTRDDRFITIGVHSTVSSEERYAPASDPTHFTVLAPRQRDVEYDADHYDGRWVIRT
;
A
#
# COMPACT_ATOMS: atom_id res chain seq x y z
N MET A 1 -14.24 -91.29 11.52
CA MET A 1 -14.36 -89.82 11.64
C MET A 1 -12.99 -89.23 11.40
N LYS A 2 -12.75 -88.66 10.21
CA LYS A 2 -11.46 -88.01 9.80
C LYS A 2 -11.70 -86.53 9.77
N SER A 3 -11.06 -85.74 10.70
CA SER A 3 -11.13 -84.32 10.76
C SER A 3 -10.02 -83.74 9.84
N THR A 4 -10.42 -83.02 8.78
CA THR A 4 -9.51 -82.29 7.88
C THR A 4 -9.32 -80.91 8.45
N LEU A 5 -8.07 -80.56 8.81
CA LEU A 5 -7.64 -79.24 9.29
C LEU A 5 -7.22 -78.41 8.09
N CYS A 6 -8.01 -77.41 7.71
CA CYS A 6 -7.63 -76.42 6.70
C CYS A 6 -6.76 -75.29 7.32
N LEU A 7 -5.48 -75.26 6.94
CA LEU A 7 -4.59 -74.13 7.24
C LEU A 7 -4.84 -73.02 6.25
N PHE A 8 -5.34 -71.87 6.74
CA PHE A 8 -5.37 -70.62 5.97
C PHE A 8 -4.01 -69.92 6.12
N LEU A 9 -3.24 -69.83 5.02
CA LEU A 9 -2.03 -69.00 4.94
C LEU A 9 -2.49 -67.59 4.61
N ALA A 10 -2.45 -66.67 5.57
CA ALA A 10 -2.62 -65.23 5.34
C ALA A 10 -1.28 -64.63 4.83
N SER A 11 -1.19 -64.36 3.53
CA SER A 11 -0.07 -63.58 2.96
C SER A 11 -0.18 -62.12 3.37
N LEU A 12 0.67 -61.68 4.30
CA LEU A 12 0.89 -60.26 4.56
C LEU A 12 1.65 -59.65 3.37
N MET A 13 0.96 -58.94 2.49
CA MET A 13 1.61 -58.06 1.53
C MET A 13 2.09 -56.82 2.30
N THR A 14 3.37 -56.76 2.61
CA THR A 14 4.05 -55.54 3.06
C THR A 14 4.23 -54.64 1.84
N THR A 15 3.36 -53.65 1.67
CA THR A 15 3.61 -52.54 0.73
C THR A 15 4.71 -51.70 1.34
N THR A 16 5.94 -51.86 0.83
CA THR A 16 7.02 -50.91 1.08
C THR A 16 6.66 -49.58 0.38
N ALA A 17 6.19 -48.64 1.16
CA ALA A 17 6.11 -47.25 0.67
C ALA A 17 7.55 -46.78 0.37
N THR A 18 7.90 -46.71 -0.89
CA THR A 18 9.12 -45.99 -1.33
C THR A 18 8.95 -44.53 -0.94
N ALA A 19 9.70 -44.11 0.08
CA ALA A 19 9.78 -42.68 0.41
C ALA A 19 10.27 -41.95 -0.85
N ALA A 20 9.46 -41.03 -1.35
CA ALA A 20 9.87 -40.19 -2.47
C ALA A 20 11.14 -39.41 -2.08
N THR A 21 12.12 -39.39 -2.96
CA THR A 21 13.33 -38.59 -2.73
C THR A 21 12.90 -37.12 -2.57
N PRO A 22 13.31 -36.44 -1.50
CA PRO A 22 12.93 -35.03 -1.33
C PRO A 22 13.47 -34.20 -2.52
N PRO A 23 12.72 -33.18 -2.95
CA PRO A 23 13.17 -32.32 -4.03
C PRO A 23 14.48 -31.61 -3.64
N VAL A 24 15.34 -31.38 -4.62
CA VAL A 24 16.62 -30.70 -4.42
C VAL A 24 16.41 -29.21 -4.65
N PRO A 25 16.85 -28.34 -3.71
CA PRO A 25 16.75 -26.90 -3.90
C PRO A 25 17.54 -26.44 -5.14
N PRO A 26 17.08 -25.41 -5.85
CA PRO A 26 17.86 -24.80 -6.92
C PRO A 26 19.17 -24.22 -6.39
N ASP A 27 20.22 -24.28 -7.20
CA ASP A 27 21.51 -23.68 -6.86
C ASP A 27 21.66 -22.35 -7.61
N ALA A 28 21.87 -21.24 -6.86
CA ALA A 28 22.15 -19.96 -7.47
C ALA A 28 23.58 -19.90 -8.00
N ALA A 29 23.72 -19.65 -9.30
CA ALA A 29 25.04 -19.51 -9.92
C ALA A 29 25.82 -18.32 -9.31
N LYS A 30 27.12 -18.54 -9.05
CA LYS A 30 27.98 -17.48 -8.54
C LYS A 30 28.55 -16.66 -9.69
N HIS A 31 28.23 -15.36 -9.69
CA HIS A 31 28.76 -14.38 -10.62
C HIS A 31 29.54 -13.31 -9.85
N PRO A 32 30.90 -13.37 -9.82
CA PRO A 32 31.69 -12.42 -9.04
C PRO A 32 31.34 -10.96 -9.37
N HIS A 33 30.96 -10.19 -8.37
CA HIS A 33 30.65 -8.77 -8.49
C HIS A 33 31.24 -8.00 -7.33
N VAL A 34 31.91 -6.87 -7.62
CA VAL A 34 32.51 -6.03 -6.59
C VAL A 34 31.59 -4.85 -6.30
N VAL A 35 31.03 -4.83 -5.11
CA VAL A 35 30.25 -3.68 -4.60
C VAL A 35 31.19 -2.70 -3.94
N LYS A 36 31.16 -1.44 -4.38
CA LYS A 36 31.90 -0.34 -3.76
C LYS A 36 31.02 0.28 -2.68
N ALA A 37 31.52 0.28 -1.47
CA ALA A 37 30.88 0.93 -0.33
C ALA A 37 31.39 2.38 -0.15
N PRO A 38 30.72 3.24 0.62
CA PRO A 38 31.22 4.54 1.05
C PRO A 38 32.64 4.39 1.68
N PHE A 39 33.42 5.45 1.60
CA PHE A 39 34.79 5.50 2.15
C PHE A 39 35.83 4.55 1.52
N GLY A 40 35.57 4.09 0.32
CA GLY A 40 36.49 3.26 -0.46
C GLY A 40 36.55 1.79 -0.06
N ALA A 41 35.71 1.33 0.86
CA ALA A 41 35.57 -0.10 1.15
C ALA A 41 34.96 -0.85 -0.04
N THR A 42 35.37 -2.10 -0.24
CA THR A 42 34.81 -2.99 -1.27
C THR A 42 34.45 -4.33 -0.66
N ARG A 43 33.41 -4.98 -1.20
CA ARG A 43 33.05 -6.36 -0.89
C ARG A 43 32.73 -7.12 -2.16
N ASN A 44 33.00 -8.42 -2.19
CA ASN A 44 32.49 -9.29 -3.24
C ASN A 44 31.06 -9.71 -2.90
N ASP A 45 30.21 -9.71 -3.93
CA ASP A 45 28.84 -10.19 -3.87
C ASP A 45 28.58 -11.06 -5.11
N ASP A 46 28.73 -12.37 -4.93
CA ASP A 46 28.58 -13.34 -6.03
C ASP A 46 27.13 -13.45 -6.51
N TYR A 47 26.17 -12.92 -5.76
CA TYR A 47 24.73 -13.00 -6.02
C TYR A 47 24.10 -11.64 -6.37
N TYR A 48 24.91 -10.62 -6.63
CA TYR A 48 24.43 -9.29 -7.00
C TYR A 48 23.51 -9.28 -8.23
N TRP A 49 23.68 -10.26 -9.13
CA TRP A 49 22.85 -10.45 -10.33
C TRP A 49 21.36 -10.76 -10.01
N LEU A 50 21.05 -11.21 -8.78
CA LEU A 50 19.67 -11.38 -8.30
C LEU A 50 18.96 -10.03 -8.07
N ARG A 51 19.69 -8.92 -8.04
CA ARG A 51 19.12 -7.58 -8.02
C ARG A 51 18.87 -7.11 -9.45
N ASP A 52 17.61 -6.93 -9.78
CA ASP A 52 17.20 -6.29 -11.03
C ASP A 52 15.99 -5.40 -10.78
N ASP A 53 16.21 -4.09 -10.66
CA ASP A 53 15.16 -3.10 -10.38
C ASP A 53 14.14 -3.01 -11.53
N LYS A 54 14.51 -3.42 -12.75
CA LYS A 54 13.62 -3.49 -13.92
C LYS A 54 12.85 -4.80 -14.02
N ARG A 55 13.22 -5.82 -13.23
CA ARG A 55 12.61 -7.16 -13.22
C ARG A 55 12.54 -7.81 -14.61
N GLY A 56 13.56 -7.59 -15.43
CA GLY A 56 13.65 -8.08 -16.81
C GLY A 56 14.78 -9.09 -17.06
N ASN A 57 15.64 -9.33 -16.07
CA ASN A 57 16.72 -10.30 -16.19
C ASN A 57 16.15 -11.72 -16.24
N LYS A 58 16.34 -12.40 -17.38
CA LYS A 58 15.77 -13.73 -17.62
C LYS A 58 16.36 -14.81 -16.72
N ASP A 59 17.64 -14.72 -16.39
CA ASP A 59 18.32 -15.73 -15.55
C ASP A 59 17.85 -15.59 -14.09
N MET A 60 17.71 -14.36 -13.60
CA MET A 60 17.12 -14.08 -12.29
C MET A 60 15.67 -14.61 -12.20
N LEU A 61 14.84 -14.29 -13.21
CA LEU A 61 13.45 -14.75 -13.23
C LEU A 61 13.35 -16.27 -13.30
N ALA A 62 14.22 -16.93 -14.09
CA ALA A 62 14.25 -18.39 -14.18
C ALA A 62 14.66 -19.04 -12.84
N TYR A 63 15.63 -18.44 -12.15
CA TYR A 63 16.02 -18.90 -10.82
C TYR A 63 14.87 -18.74 -9.80
N LEU A 64 14.19 -17.59 -9.77
CA LEU A 64 13.02 -17.37 -8.88
C LEU A 64 11.88 -18.35 -9.18
N GLN A 65 11.63 -18.66 -10.46
CA GLN A 65 10.63 -19.66 -10.85
C GLN A 65 11.02 -21.07 -10.38
N ALA A 66 12.32 -21.43 -10.44
CA ALA A 66 12.80 -22.70 -9.95
C ALA A 66 12.65 -22.82 -8.41
N GLU A 67 12.92 -21.73 -7.66
CA GLU A 67 12.69 -21.66 -6.21
C GLU A 67 11.20 -21.84 -5.86
N ASN A 68 10.32 -21.17 -6.58
CA ASN A 68 8.88 -21.35 -6.38
C ASN A 68 8.45 -22.79 -6.67
N ALA A 69 8.91 -23.39 -7.76
CA ALA A 69 8.61 -24.78 -8.10
C ALA A 69 9.15 -25.78 -7.04
N TYR A 70 10.32 -25.50 -6.47
CA TYR A 70 10.85 -26.29 -5.35
C TYR A 70 9.97 -26.17 -4.10
N ALA A 71 9.56 -24.94 -3.74
CA ALA A 71 8.68 -24.70 -2.61
C ALA A 71 7.33 -25.41 -2.80
N ASP A 72 6.72 -25.31 -3.99
CA ASP A 72 5.47 -25.98 -4.32
C ASP A 72 5.55 -27.49 -4.15
N GLN A 73 6.66 -28.12 -4.57
CA GLN A 73 6.89 -29.56 -4.40
C GLN A 73 7.01 -29.95 -2.93
N LEU A 74 7.73 -29.16 -2.12
CA LEU A 74 7.86 -29.41 -0.68
C LEU A 74 6.54 -29.26 0.06
N LEU A 75 5.72 -28.25 -0.31
CA LEU A 75 4.47 -27.92 0.35
C LEU A 75 3.29 -28.73 -0.17
N ALA A 76 3.40 -29.41 -1.32
CA ALA A 76 2.32 -30.20 -1.91
C ALA A 76 1.63 -31.18 -0.93
N PRO A 77 2.34 -31.90 -0.04
CA PRO A 77 1.69 -32.78 0.94
C PRO A 77 0.80 -32.05 1.96
N LEU A 78 1.04 -30.74 2.17
CA LEU A 78 0.30 -29.90 3.12
C LEU A 78 -0.95 -29.26 2.48
N LYS A 79 -1.13 -29.34 1.16
CA LYS A 79 -2.25 -28.71 0.45
C LYS A 79 -3.64 -29.06 1.01
N PRO A 80 -3.96 -30.31 1.41
CA PRO A 80 -5.26 -30.61 2.01
C PRO A 80 -5.47 -29.92 3.37
N LEU A 81 -4.40 -29.73 4.15
CA LEU A 81 -4.46 -29.00 5.42
C LEU A 81 -4.64 -27.50 5.16
N GLU A 82 -3.90 -26.94 4.22
CA GLU A 82 -4.03 -25.54 3.78
C GLU A 82 -5.47 -25.26 3.35
N ASP A 83 -6.05 -26.10 2.47
CA ASP A 83 -7.43 -25.93 2.00
C ASP A 83 -8.46 -26.00 3.14
N THR A 84 -8.20 -26.84 4.14
CA THR A 84 -9.05 -26.95 5.33
C THR A 84 -8.98 -25.69 6.17
N LEU A 85 -7.77 -25.22 6.47
CA LEU A 85 -7.54 -24.01 7.26
C LEU A 85 -8.08 -22.76 6.54
N TYR A 86 -7.86 -22.66 5.23
CA TYR A 86 -8.40 -21.58 4.43
C TYR A 86 -9.93 -21.50 4.52
N LYS A 87 -10.62 -22.63 4.31
CA LYS A 87 -12.09 -22.70 4.41
C LYS A 87 -12.59 -22.36 5.81
N GLU A 88 -11.87 -22.82 6.84
CA GLU A 88 -12.22 -22.51 8.23
C GLU A 88 -12.06 -21.02 8.55
N ILE A 89 -10.95 -20.41 8.12
CA ILE A 89 -10.68 -18.97 8.33
C ILE A 89 -11.71 -18.12 7.59
N VAL A 90 -11.90 -18.38 6.29
CA VAL A 90 -12.85 -17.62 5.46
C VAL A 90 -14.29 -17.78 5.95
N GLY A 91 -14.66 -19.00 6.43
CA GLY A 91 -15.98 -19.28 6.98
C GLY A 91 -16.31 -18.49 8.26
N ARG A 92 -15.31 -17.92 8.94
CA ARG A 92 -15.49 -17.06 10.13
C ARG A 92 -15.60 -15.59 9.78
N ILE A 93 -15.28 -15.20 8.55
CA ILE A 93 -15.30 -13.80 8.09
C ILE A 93 -16.70 -13.49 7.55
N LYS A 94 -17.31 -12.43 8.08
CA LYS A 94 -18.53 -11.88 7.51
C LYS A 94 -18.20 -11.24 6.16
N GLN A 95 -18.75 -11.79 5.06
CA GLN A 95 -18.42 -11.38 3.71
C GLN A 95 -19.08 -10.04 3.29
N ASP A 96 -20.31 -9.81 3.74
CA ASP A 96 -21.11 -8.60 3.49
C ASP A 96 -20.94 -7.59 4.62
N ASP A 97 -19.72 -7.20 4.92
CA ASP A 97 -19.41 -6.35 6.05
C ASP A 97 -19.18 -4.88 5.65
N SER A 98 -19.29 -3.99 6.62
CA SER A 98 -19.02 -2.57 6.45
C SER A 98 -18.24 -2.00 7.64
N SER A 99 -17.42 -0.97 7.34
CA SER A 99 -16.78 -0.19 8.40
C SER A 99 -17.81 0.58 9.22
N VAL A 100 -17.43 0.98 10.43
CA VAL A 100 -18.21 1.95 11.20
C VAL A 100 -18.24 3.27 10.44
N PRO A 101 -19.41 3.86 10.17
CA PRO A 101 -19.50 5.13 9.47
C PRO A 101 -18.89 6.27 10.27
N ALA A 102 -18.04 7.08 9.63
CA ALA A 102 -17.47 8.30 10.20
C ALA A 102 -18.17 9.53 9.63
N ARG A 103 -18.52 10.47 10.51
CA ARG A 103 -19.16 11.72 10.09
C ARG A 103 -18.13 12.80 9.81
N ASP A 104 -18.18 13.37 8.61
CA ASP A 104 -17.37 14.52 8.23
C ASP A 104 -18.16 15.47 7.32
N ARG A 105 -18.10 16.79 7.57
CA ARG A 105 -18.67 17.88 6.77
C ARG A 105 -20.08 17.59 6.21
N GLY A 106 -20.93 17.02 7.08
CA GLY A 106 -22.34 16.75 6.76
C GLY A 106 -22.61 15.45 6.02
N TYR A 107 -21.59 14.63 5.79
CA TYR A 107 -21.71 13.29 5.21
C TYR A 107 -21.25 12.21 6.19
N TRP A 108 -21.73 10.98 5.99
CA TRP A 108 -21.30 9.76 6.64
C TRP A 108 -20.50 8.94 5.64
N TYR A 109 -19.24 8.75 5.91
CA TYR A 109 -18.30 8.00 5.07
C TYR A 109 -18.09 6.59 5.61
N TYR A 110 -18.11 5.59 4.73
CA TYR A 110 -17.87 4.20 5.09
C TYR A 110 -17.39 3.41 3.88
N SER A 111 -16.81 2.24 4.17
CA SER A 111 -16.47 1.24 3.17
C SER A 111 -17.30 0.00 3.44
N ARG A 112 -17.74 -0.68 2.40
CA ARG A 112 -18.47 -1.93 2.51
C ARG A 112 -17.93 -2.96 1.52
N PHE A 113 -18.09 -4.23 1.85
CA PHE A 113 -17.78 -5.36 1.00
C PHE A 113 -19.06 -6.05 0.55
N GLU A 114 -19.04 -6.67 -0.61
CA GLU A 114 -20.11 -7.52 -1.11
C GLU A 114 -19.62 -8.97 -1.19
N THR A 115 -20.52 -9.90 -0.92
CA THR A 115 -20.19 -11.33 -0.98
C THR A 115 -19.58 -11.73 -2.32
N GLY A 116 -18.42 -12.36 -2.30
CA GLY A 116 -17.70 -12.80 -3.49
C GLY A 116 -16.90 -11.70 -4.20
N GLN A 117 -16.75 -10.53 -3.58
CA GLN A 117 -15.89 -9.45 -4.06
C GLN A 117 -14.63 -9.34 -3.19
N ASP A 118 -13.49 -9.05 -3.82
CA ASP A 118 -12.18 -8.97 -3.15
C ASP A 118 -11.86 -7.56 -2.64
N TYR A 119 -12.52 -6.53 -3.18
CA TYR A 119 -12.23 -5.13 -2.89
C TYR A 119 -13.40 -4.41 -2.26
N PRO A 120 -13.15 -3.34 -1.50
CA PRO A 120 -14.21 -2.51 -0.92
C PRO A 120 -14.90 -1.64 -1.96
N ILE A 121 -16.13 -1.24 -1.63
CA ILE A 121 -16.83 -0.11 -2.21
C ILE A 121 -16.78 1.02 -1.20
N HIS A 122 -16.16 2.15 -1.55
CA HIS A 122 -16.14 3.35 -0.74
C HIS A 122 -17.33 4.21 -1.06
N ALA A 123 -18.08 4.58 -0.03
CA ALA A 123 -19.35 5.29 -0.18
C ALA A 123 -19.55 6.36 0.89
N ARG A 124 -20.51 7.26 0.64
CA ARG A 124 -20.98 8.24 1.62
C ARG A 124 -22.49 8.43 1.55
N ARG A 125 -23.06 8.98 2.61
CA ARG A 125 -24.48 9.37 2.68
C ARG A 125 -24.60 10.76 3.27
N LYS A 126 -25.46 11.59 2.69
CA LYS A 126 -25.64 12.97 3.12
C LYS A 126 -26.59 13.08 4.32
N GLY A 127 -26.15 13.71 5.38
CA GLY A 127 -26.97 14.04 6.55
C GLY A 127 -27.26 12.87 7.48
N SER A 128 -27.79 11.76 6.98
CA SER A 128 -28.09 10.56 7.78
C SER A 128 -27.74 9.27 7.06
N MET A 129 -27.65 8.16 7.80
CA MET A 129 -27.37 6.83 7.24
C MET A 129 -28.57 6.24 6.46
N GLU A 130 -29.76 6.80 6.57
CA GLU A 130 -30.95 6.43 5.77
C GLU A 130 -31.00 7.14 4.42
N ALA A 131 -30.16 8.16 4.20
CA ALA A 131 -30.10 8.87 2.93
C ALA A 131 -29.58 7.93 1.79
N ALA A 132 -29.81 8.34 0.55
CA ALA A 132 -29.31 7.60 -0.62
C ALA A 132 -27.80 7.47 -0.55
N GLU A 133 -27.29 6.29 -0.91
CA GLU A 133 -25.86 6.01 -1.01
C GLU A 133 -25.26 6.70 -2.24
N GLU A 134 -24.16 7.41 -2.03
CA GLU A 134 -23.29 7.94 -3.08
C GLU A 134 -22.00 7.13 -3.12
N ILE A 135 -21.75 6.39 -4.22
CA ILE A 135 -20.54 5.63 -4.40
C ILE A 135 -19.40 6.57 -4.82
N LEU A 136 -18.38 6.64 -3.98
CA LEU A 136 -17.14 7.38 -4.26
C LEU A 136 -16.24 6.59 -5.21
N LEU A 137 -15.87 5.36 -4.83
CA LEU A 137 -15.07 4.42 -5.62
C LEU A 137 -15.62 3.00 -5.45
N ASP A 138 -15.89 2.32 -6.55
CA ASP A 138 -16.08 0.87 -6.59
C ASP A 138 -14.75 0.23 -7.03
N VAL A 139 -13.96 -0.22 -6.06
CA VAL A 139 -12.62 -0.73 -6.33
C VAL A 139 -12.67 -2.05 -7.10
N ASN A 140 -13.75 -2.84 -6.99
CA ASN A 140 -13.92 -4.07 -7.80
C ASN A 140 -14.02 -3.75 -9.30
N THR A 141 -14.82 -2.74 -9.66
CA THR A 141 -14.93 -2.27 -11.05
C THR A 141 -13.60 -1.70 -11.55
N MET A 142 -12.86 -0.95 -10.70
CA MET A 142 -11.56 -0.36 -11.06
C MET A 142 -10.46 -1.41 -11.25
N ALA A 143 -10.50 -2.51 -10.48
CA ALA A 143 -9.55 -3.61 -10.55
C ALA A 143 -9.81 -4.59 -11.68
N ALA A 144 -10.99 -4.53 -12.33
CA ALA A 144 -11.40 -5.50 -13.34
C ALA A 144 -10.37 -5.63 -14.47
N GLY A 145 -9.91 -6.85 -14.73
CA GLY A 145 -8.92 -7.17 -15.77
C GLY A 145 -7.48 -6.80 -15.46
N LYS A 146 -7.18 -6.34 -14.24
CA LYS A 146 -5.82 -6.02 -13.78
C LYS A 146 -5.23 -7.17 -12.96
N GLY A 147 -3.93 -7.41 -13.09
CA GLY A 147 -3.22 -8.40 -12.27
C GLY A 147 -2.97 -7.95 -10.83
N TYR A 148 -3.01 -6.66 -10.59
CA TYR A 148 -2.90 -6.01 -9.28
C TYR A 148 -3.66 -4.68 -9.32
N PHE A 149 -4.28 -4.31 -8.19
CA PHE A 149 -4.86 -2.99 -8.02
C PHE A 149 -4.95 -2.64 -6.53
N SER A 150 -4.63 -1.41 -6.20
CA SER A 150 -4.75 -0.88 -4.84
C SER A 150 -5.10 0.59 -4.87
N VAL A 151 -6.00 1.02 -4.00
CA VAL A 151 -6.24 2.43 -3.69
C VAL A 151 -5.44 2.75 -2.43
N GLY A 152 -4.49 3.68 -2.53
CA GLY A 152 -3.62 4.10 -1.43
C GLY A 152 -4.32 5.08 -0.50
N SER A 153 -4.87 6.14 -1.06
CA SER A 153 -5.64 7.13 -0.31
C SER A 153 -6.76 7.72 -1.16
N MET A 154 -7.71 8.33 -0.51
CA MET A 154 -8.75 9.12 -1.16
C MET A 154 -9.19 10.27 -0.24
N GLU A 155 -9.36 11.46 -0.82
CA GLU A 155 -9.74 12.67 -0.10
C GLU A 155 -10.82 13.44 -0.85
N VAL A 156 -11.86 13.83 -0.14
CA VAL A 156 -12.93 14.67 -0.68
C VAL A 156 -12.59 16.14 -0.40
N SER A 157 -12.78 17.01 -1.40
CA SER A 157 -12.58 18.46 -1.25
C SER A 157 -13.43 19.06 -0.13
N GLN A 158 -13.03 20.23 0.40
CA GLN A 158 -13.68 20.84 1.56
C GLN A 158 -15.15 21.21 1.30
N ASP A 159 -15.49 21.52 0.03
CA ASP A 159 -16.85 21.79 -0.42
C ASP A 159 -17.66 20.53 -0.78
N ASN A 160 -17.08 19.33 -0.60
CA ASN A 160 -17.69 18.04 -0.93
C ASN A 160 -18.01 17.80 -2.42
N GLN A 161 -17.43 18.57 -3.35
CA GLN A 161 -17.72 18.47 -4.78
C GLN A 161 -16.75 17.55 -5.56
N LEU A 162 -15.51 17.44 -5.12
CA LEU A 162 -14.45 16.71 -5.81
C LEU A 162 -13.92 15.58 -4.94
N LEU A 163 -13.51 14.50 -5.59
CA LEU A 163 -12.74 13.41 -5.00
C LEU A 163 -11.38 13.35 -5.67
N ALA A 164 -10.31 13.34 -4.87
CA ALA A 164 -8.98 12.91 -5.30
C ALA A 164 -8.72 11.52 -4.74
N TRP A 165 -8.09 10.65 -5.53
CA TRP A 165 -7.62 9.35 -5.05
C TRP A 165 -6.30 8.98 -5.71
N ALA A 166 -5.55 8.12 -5.04
CA ALA A 166 -4.29 7.58 -5.54
C ALA A 166 -4.43 6.07 -5.76
N ASP A 167 -4.13 5.58 -6.96
CA ASP A 167 -4.16 4.16 -7.29
C ASP A 167 -2.80 3.64 -7.77
N ASP A 168 -2.50 2.37 -7.46
CA ASP A 168 -1.35 1.59 -7.97
C ASP A 168 -1.88 0.33 -8.64
N ASP A 169 -1.61 0.16 -9.93
CA ASP A 169 -2.02 -1.01 -10.71
C ASP A 169 -0.85 -1.92 -11.12
N VAL A 170 0.32 -1.68 -10.56
CA VAL A 170 1.56 -2.44 -10.79
C VAL A 170 2.04 -3.18 -9.54
N GLY A 171 1.70 -2.70 -8.33
CA GLY A 171 2.17 -3.25 -7.06
C GLY A 171 3.58 -2.79 -6.68
N ARG A 172 3.93 -1.55 -7.03
CA ARG A 172 5.25 -0.97 -6.74
C ARG A 172 5.21 0.22 -5.80
N ARG A 173 4.07 0.53 -5.21
CA ARG A 173 3.87 1.71 -4.35
C ARG A 173 4.25 3.03 -5.03
N GLN A 174 4.06 3.08 -6.35
CA GLN A 174 4.15 4.29 -7.17
C GLN A 174 2.74 4.62 -7.62
N TYR A 175 2.10 5.47 -6.86
CA TYR A 175 0.70 5.79 -7.07
C TYR A 175 0.51 6.84 -8.15
N THR A 176 -0.64 6.75 -8.81
CA THR A 176 -1.15 7.76 -9.73
C THR A 176 -2.34 8.44 -9.08
N ILE A 177 -2.27 9.76 -8.90
CA ILE A 177 -3.37 10.55 -8.35
C ILE A 177 -4.29 10.97 -9.50
N ARG A 178 -5.60 10.82 -9.27
CA ARG A 178 -6.69 11.19 -10.18
C ARG A 178 -7.77 11.93 -9.46
N PHE A 179 -8.64 12.59 -10.21
CA PHE A 179 -9.69 13.46 -9.70
C PHE A 179 -11.03 13.14 -10.34
N LYS A 180 -12.11 13.26 -9.57
CA LYS A 180 -13.48 13.00 -10.01
C LYS A 180 -14.43 14.09 -9.51
N ASP A 181 -15.26 14.61 -10.38
CA ASP A 181 -16.40 15.44 -10.03
C ASP A 181 -17.51 14.54 -9.48
N LEU A 182 -17.92 14.77 -8.24
CA LEU A 182 -18.86 13.89 -7.54
C LEU A 182 -20.32 14.13 -7.97
N ALA A 183 -20.63 15.30 -8.49
CA ALA A 183 -21.98 15.57 -8.98
C ALA A 183 -22.28 14.87 -10.31
N THR A 184 -21.27 14.78 -11.18
CA THR A 184 -21.41 14.19 -12.52
C THR A 184 -20.84 12.78 -12.62
N GLY A 185 -20.00 12.36 -11.66
CA GLY A 185 -19.24 11.11 -11.71
C GLY A 185 -18.08 11.12 -12.71
N LYS A 186 -17.80 12.26 -13.36
CA LYS A 186 -16.79 12.38 -14.40
C LYS A 186 -15.38 12.43 -13.81
N VAL A 187 -14.47 11.59 -14.30
CA VAL A 187 -13.04 11.69 -14.02
C VAL A 187 -12.46 12.90 -14.78
N LEU A 188 -11.72 13.75 -14.08
CA LEU A 188 -11.07 14.93 -14.64
C LEU A 188 -9.79 14.53 -15.41
N PRO A 189 -9.29 15.38 -16.32
CA PRO A 189 -8.12 15.07 -17.12
C PRO A 189 -6.79 15.15 -16.34
N ASP A 190 -6.80 15.76 -15.16
CA ASP A 190 -5.61 15.93 -14.35
C ASP A 190 -5.11 14.57 -13.82
N VAL A 191 -3.83 14.30 -14.00
CA VAL A 191 -3.17 13.05 -13.59
C VAL A 191 -1.78 13.37 -13.07
N ILE A 192 -1.46 12.87 -11.86
CA ILE A 192 -0.15 13.01 -11.23
C ILE A 192 0.42 11.62 -11.00
N THR A 193 1.62 11.34 -11.50
CA THR A 193 2.31 10.05 -11.36
C THR A 193 3.48 10.13 -10.40
N GLY A 194 3.95 8.99 -9.89
CA GLY A 194 5.13 8.93 -9.02
C GLY A 194 4.90 9.43 -7.59
N SER A 195 3.65 9.43 -7.13
CA SER A 195 3.28 9.79 -5.76
C SER A 195 3.46 8.62 -4.79
N SER A 196 3.67 8.91 -3.50
CA SER A 196 3.58 7.94 -2.40
C SER A 196 2.16 7.42 -2.17
N GLY A 197 1.16 8.13 -2.67
CA GLY A 197 -0.25 7.92 -2.37
C GLY A 197 -0.84 8.97 -1.43
N ASP A 198 -0.02 9.69 -0.67
CA ASP A 198 -0.48 10.75 0.24
C ASP A 198 -0.88 12.00 -0.53
N LEU A 199 -2.03 12.53 -0.20
CA LEU A 199 -2.57 13.77 -0.78
C LEU A 199 -3.47 14.51 0.20
N VAL A 200 -3.60 15.82 0.03
CA VAL A 200 -4.49 16.66 0.84
C VAL A 200 -4.97 17.88 0.05
N TRP A 201 -6.25 18.23 0.20
CA TRP A 201 -6.84 19.41 -0.41
C TRP A 201 -6.50 20.68 0.38
N ALA A 202 -6.24 21.78 -0.32
CA ALA A 202 -6.31 23.12 0.25
C ALA A 202 -7.78 23.62 0.33
N ASP A 203 -8.01 24.76 1.02
CA ASP A 203 -9.35 25.32 1.22
C ASP A 203 -9.98 25.87 -0.05
N ASP A 204 -9.19 26.15 -1.08
CA ASP A 204 -9.67 26.66 -2.37
C ASP A 204 -10.38 25.62 -3.25
N ASN A 205 -10.40 24.33 -2.82
CA ASN A 205 -10.97 23.21 -3.55
C ASN A 205 -10.43 23.00 -4.97
N ARG A 206 -9.26 23.53 -5.24
CA ARG A 206 -8.55 23.44 -6.52
C ARG A 206 -7.09 23.01 -6.37
N THR A 207 -6.51 23.33 -5.24
CA THR A 207 -5.11 23.00 -4.93
C THR A 207 -5.05 21.71 -4.13
N VAL A 208 -4.18 20.79 -4.58
CA VAL A 208 -3.86 19.54 -3.87
C VAL A 208 -2.36 19.51 -3.59
N LEU A 209 -2.00 19.21 -2.36
CA LEU A 209 -0.63 18.84 -2.03
C LEU A 209 -0.51 17.32 -2.08
N TYR A 210 0.65 16.84 -2.52
CA TYR A 210 0.94 15.43 -2.59
C TYR A 210 2.43 15.16 -2.33
N VAL A 211 2.74 13.93 -1.93
CA VAL A 211 4.12 13.49 -1.70
C VAL A 211 4.64 12.78 -2.94
N GLU A 212 5.77 13.24 -3.46
CA GLU A 212 6.51 12.62 -4.57
C GLU A 212 7.56 11.66 -4.04
N ASN A 213 7.64 10.47 -4.65
CA ASN A 213 8.67 9.49 -4.35
C ASN A 213 9.85 9.63 -5.31
N ASP A 214 11.04 9.30 -4.81
CA ASP A 214 12.17 8.97 -5.67
C ASP A 214 11.84 7.67 -6.45
N PRO A 215 11.99 7.65 -7.78
CA PRO A 215 11.56 6.52 -8.61
C PRO A 215 12.39 5.24 -8.44
N GLU A 216 13.61 5.34 -7.89
CA GLU A 216 14.52 4.21 -7.68
C GLU A 216 14.44 3.66 -6.26
N THR A 217 14.53 4.54 -5.27
CA THR A 217 14.53 4.17 -3.84
C THR A 217 13.14 4.05 -3.25
N LEU A 218 12.14 4.69 -3.85
CA LEU A 218 10.77 4.85 -3.35
C LEU A 218 10.69 5.65 -2.02
N LEU A 219 11.75 6.35 -1.68
CA LEU A 219 11.72 7.28 -0.57
C LEU A 219 10.85 8.49 -0.90
N THR A 220 10.14 8.99 0.08
CA THR A 220 9.40 10.25 -0.02
C THR A 220 10.39 11.41 -0.01
N VAL A 221 10.46 12.18 -1.09
CA VAL A 221 11.52 13.20 -1.26
C VAL A 221 11.00 14.63 -1.34
N ARG A 222 9.77 14.84 -1.82
CA ARG A 222 9.20 16.18 -1.99
C ARG A 222 7.72 16.22 -1.67
N VAL A 223 7.29 17.33 -1.10
CA VAL A 223 5.88 17.72 -1.11
C VAL A 223 5.70 18.74 -2.22
N LYS A 224 4.78 18.46 -3.13
CA LYS A 224 4.47 19.32 -4.28
C LYS A 224 3.03 19.80 -4.21
N LYS A 225 2.79 20.91 -4.89
CA LYS A 225 1.48 21.56 -4.99
C LYS A 225 1.02 21.54 -6.44
N HIS A 226 -0.13 20.90 -6.67
CA HIS A 226 -0.84 20.86 -7.95
C HIS A 226 -2.08 21.74 -7.92
N VAL A 227 -2.35 22.45 -9.01
CA VAL A 227 -3.57 23.23 -9.19
C VAL A 227 -4.39 22.59 -10.31
N LEU A 228 -5.60 22.14 -10.03
CA LEU A 228 -6.47 21.51 -11.02
C LEU A 228 -6.63 22.36 -12.29
N GLY A 229 -6.52 21.69 -13.43
CA GLY A 229 -6.55 22.30 -14.75
C GLY A 229 -5.19 22.78 -15.25
N THR A 230 -4.10 22.49 -14.50
CA THR A 230 -2.72 22.73 -14.97
C THR A 230 -1.99 21.39 -15.19
N PRO A 231 -0.99 21.33 -16.07
CA PRO A 231 -0.21 20.12 -16.22
C PRO A 231 0.67 19.86 -14.99
N ALA A 232 0.83 18.59 -14.59
CA ALA A 232 1.67 18.20 -13.45
C ALA A 232 3.14 18.66 -13.56
N SER A 233 3.63 18.94 -14.77
CA SER A 233 4.95 19.54 -14.99
C SER A 233 5.08 20.99 -14.50
N ALA A 234 3.96 21.67 -14.24
CA ALA A 234 3.91 23.01 -13.66
C ALA A 234 3.83 23.01 -12.12
N ASP A 235 3.78 21.84 -11.50
CA ASP A 235 3.65 21.71 -10.06
C ASP A 235 4.89 22.26 -9.34
N THR A 236 4.64 22.97 -8.23
CA THR A 236 5.70 23.61 -7.46
C THR A 236 6.06 22.80 -6.22
N ILE A 237 7.35 22.72 -5.90
CA ILE A 237 7.84 22.11 -4.67
C ILE A 237 7.57 23.09 -3.51
N VAL A 238 6.89 22.64 -2.46
CA VAL A 238 6.68 23.40 -1.23
C VAL A 238 7.59 22.94 -0.09
N TYR A 239 8.08 21.70 -0.16
CA TYR A 239 9.09 21.17 0.75
C TYR A 239 9.91 20.06 0.05
N GLU A 240 11.21 20.00 0.34
CA GLU A 240 12.10 18.95 -0.09
C GLU A 240 12.92 18.43 1.10
N GLU A 241 12.87 17.09 1.36
CA GLU A 241 13.73 16.43 2.32
C GLU A 241 14.98 15.90 1.60
N LYS A 242 16.14 16.22 2.15
CA LYS A 242 17.45 15.86 1.58
C LYS A 242 18.15 14.77 2.37
N ASP A 243 17.68 14.50 3.58
CA ASP A 243 18.22 13.44 4.43
C ASP A 243 17.43 12.16 4.15
N ASP A 244 18.06 11.18 3.52
CA ASP A 244 17.48 9.90 3.11
C ASP A 244 17.15 8.95 4.28
N SER A 245 17.46 9.35 5.52
CA SER A 245 17.03 8.65 6.72
C SER A 245 15.63 9.06 7.21
N PHE A 246 15.01 10.07 6.57
CA PHE A 246 13.68 10.56 6.92
C PHE A 246 12.63 10.19 5.87
N TYR A 247 11.42 9.92 6.37
CA TYR A 247 10.21 9.72 5.60
C TYR A 247 9.26 10.88 5.82
N MET A 248 8.40 11.15 4.84
CA MET A 248 7.42 12.22 4.93
C MET A 248 6.00 11.71 4.72
N GLY A 249 5.05 12.34 5.42
CA GLY A 249 3.62 12.26 5.17
C GLY A 249 3.00 13.64 5.21
N ILE A 250 1.80 13.79 4.69
CA ILE A 250 1.03 15.04 4.73
C ILE A 250 -0.37 14.79 5.25
N GLY A 251 -0.97 15.79 5.87
CA GLY A 251 -2.32 15.70 6.40
C GLY A 251 -2.92 17.06 6.71
N ARG A 252 -4.13 17.04 7.26
CA ARG A 252 -4.78 18.24 7.82
C ARG A 252 -4.92 18.07 9.32
N THR A 253 -4.87 19.21 10.04
CA THR A 253 -5.18 19.24 11.45
C THR A 253 -6.69 18.98 11.69
N ARG A 254 -7.02 18.47 12.87
CA ARG A 254 -8.37 18.06 13.24
C ARG A 254 -9.42 19.17 13.14
N ASP A 255 -9.00 20.42 13.27
CA ASP A 255 -9.86 21.59 13.10
C ASP A 255 -9.81 22.19 11.70
N ASP A 256 -9.23 21.50 10.73
CA ASP A 256 -9.09 21.87 9.32
C ASP A 256 -8.31 23.16 9.03
N ARG A 257 -7.69 23.79 10.04
CA ARG A 257 -7.03 25.10 9.87
C ARG A 257 -5.68 25.05 9.18
N PHE A 258 -4.97 23.94 9.35
CA PHE A 258 -3.60 23.80 8.83
C PHE A 258 -3.45 22.50 8.03
N ILE A 259 -2.56 22.58 7.03
CA ILE A 259 -1.96 21.41 6.40
C ILE A 259 -0.62 21.16 7.09
N THR A 260 -0.33 19.92 7.41
CA THR A 260 0.90 19.49 8.07
C THR A 260 1.77 18.65 7.17
N ILE A 261 3.08 18.73 7.35
CA ILE A 261 4.07 17.81 6.81
C ILE A 261 4.78 17.20 8.00
N GLY A 262 4.53 15.90 8.24
CA GLY A 262 5.26 15.11 9.22
C GLY A 262 6.51 14.53 8.58
N VAL A 263 7.66 14.73 9.22
CA VAL A 263 8.97 14.22 8.77
C VAL A 263 9.57 13.41 9.90
N HIS A 264 9.81 12.11 9.70
CA HIS A 264 10.23 11.21 10.75
C HIS A 264 11.30 10.22 10.31
N SER A 265 12.21 9.92 11.19
CA SER A 265 13.18 8.83 11.11
C SER A 265 12.88 7.77 12.17
N THR A 266 13.78 6.81 12.37
CA THR A 266 13.63 5.78 13.42
C THR A 266 13.63 6.38 14.84
N VAL A 267 14.24 7.53 15.04
CA VAL A 267 14.50 8.09 16.40
C VAL A 267 14.25 9.60 16.50
N SER A 268 13.69 10.22 15.48
CA SER A 268 13.48 11.67 15.46
C SER A 268 12.28 12.02 14.59
N SER A 269 11.55 13.05 15.00
CA SER A 269 10.49 13.62 14.16
C SER A 269 10.55 15.14 14.09
N GLU A 270 9.90 15.70 13.09
CA GLU A 270 9.69 17.12 12.88
C GLU A 270 8.33 17.34 12.24
N GLU A 271 7.54 18.26 12.77
CA GLU A 271 6.28 18.67 12.18
C GLU A 271 6.40 20.07 11.59
N ARG A 272 5.88 20.23 10.38
CA ARG A 272 5.75 21.51 9.69
C ARG A 272 4.29 21.78 9.41
N TYR A 273 3.88 23.04 9.40
CA TYR A 273 2.51 23.44 9.14
C TYR A 273 2.43 24.70 8.28
N ALA A 274 1.35 24.82 7.53
CA ALA A 274 0.95 26.01 6.81
C ALA A 274 -0.56 26.20 6.92
N PRO A 275 -1.10 27.43 6.84
CA PRO A 275 -2.54 27.64 6.75
C PRO A 275 -3.13 26.85 5.58
N ALA A 276 -4.23 26.15 5.80
CA ALA A 276 -4.88 25.35 4.75
C ALA A 276 -5.44 26.22 3.61
N SER A 277 -5.66 27.52 3.88
CA SER A 277 -6.06 28.52 2.88
C SER A 277 -4.92 28.98 1.96
N ASP A 278 -3.66 28.83 2.40
CA ASP A 278 -2.46 29.12 1.61
C ASP A 278 -1.29 28.20 2.02
N PRO A 279 -1.26 26.96 1.55
CA PRO A 279 -0.23 26.00 1.93
C PRO A 279 1.03 26.14 1.07
N THR A 280 1.55 27.37 0.96
CA THR A 280 2.73 27.68 0.14
C THR A 280 4.01 27.71 0.97
N HIS A 281 3.92 28.21 2.22
CA HIS A 281 5.05 28.37 3.12
C HIS A 281 4.83 27.61 4.42
N PHE A 282 5.64 26.59 4.65
CA PHE A 282 5.57 25.75 5.85
C PHE A 282 6.52 26.23 6.94
N THR A 283 5.98 26.41 8.13
CA THR A 283 6.73 26.76 9.36
C THR A 283 7.02 25.48 10.14
N VAL A 284 8.22 25.34 10.66
CA VAL A 284 8.59 24.25 11.58
C VAL A 284 7.91 24.49 12.92
N LEU A 285 7.19 23.50 13.45
CA LEU A 285 6.55 23.58 14.76
C LEU A 285 7.60 23.46 15.88
N ALA A 286 8.40 22.40 15.83
CA ALA A 286 9.61 22.24 16.63
C ALA A 286 10.68 21.54 15.76
N PRO A 287 11.92 22.06 15.74
CA PRO A 287 12.98 21.47 14.92
C PRO A 287 13.34 20.08 15.42
N ARG A 288 13.69 19.17 14.49
CA ARG A 288 14.13 17.83 14.82
C ARG A 288 15.34 17.82 15.74
N GLN A 289 15.30 16.91 16.70
CA GLN A 289 16.42 16.62 17.59
C GLN A 289 16.61 15.11 17.62
N ARG A 290 17.85 14.67 17.67
CA ARG A 290 18.14 13.24 17.78
C ARG A 290 17.57 12.69 19.10
N ASP A 291 16.96 11.51 19.00
CA ASP A 291 16.31 10.79 20.12
C ASP A 291 15.10 11.55 20.72
N VAL A 292 14.49 12.45 19.94
CA VAL A 292 13.24 13.12 20.27
C VAL A 292 12.21 12.87 19.17
N GLU A 293 11.15 12.19 19.55
CA GLU A 293 9.99 11.94 18.69
C GLU A 293 8.77 12.68 19.24
N TYR A 294 8.00 13.30 18.36
CA TYR A 294 6.73 13.92 18.71
C TYR A 294 5.76 13.89 17.52
N ASP A 295 4.50 13.84 17.83
CA ASP A 295 3.39 14.12 16.91
C ASP A 295 2.66 15.37 17.37
N ALA A 296 2.09 16.13 16.45
CA ALA A 296 1.33 17.32 16.78
C ALA A 296 0.04 17.40 15.98
N ASP A 297 -1.02 17.85 16.62
CA ASP A 297 -2.28 18.19 15.99
C ASP A 297 -2.77 19.55 16.52
N HIS A 298 -3.56 20.27 15.71
CA HIS A 298 -4.15 21.53 16.12
C HIS A 298 -5.66 21.37 16.36
N TYR A 299 -6.09 21.78 17.55
CA TYR A 299 -7.48 21.70 17.96
C TYR A 299 -7.84 22.78 18.96
N ASP A 300 -9.00 23.39 18.83
CA ASP A 300 -9.51 24.44 19.73
C ASP A 300 -8.50 25.58 19.94
N GLY A 301 -7.85 26.04 18.86
CA GLY A 301 -6.95 27.18 18.85
C GLY A 301 -5.57 26.94 19.43
N ARG A 302 -5.15 25.66 19.64
CA ARG A 302 -3.84 25.32 20.19
C ARG A 302 -3.28 24.05 19.59
N TRP A 303 -1.95 23.97 19.58
CA TRP A 303 -1.23 22.76 19.26
C TRP A 303 -1.24 21.81 20.46
N VAL A 304 -1.60 20.57 20.21
CA VAL A 304 -1.51 19.44 21.14
C VAL A 304 -0.34 18.59 20.68
N ILE A 305 0.68 18.48 21.50
CA ILE A 305 1.91 17.73 21.19
C ILE A 305 1.96 16.48 22.06
N ARG A 306 2.22 15.34 21.45
CA ARG A 306 2.49 14.07 22.13
C ARG A 306 3.95 13.69 21.87
N THR A 307 4.72 13.43 22.93
CA THR A 307 6.12 12.99 22.90
C THR A 307 6.27 11.64 23.58
#